data_3322946d2f4e2d6595de77f54582f896
#
_entry.id   3322946d2f4e2d6595de77f54582f896
#
_cell.length_a   1.000
_cell.length_b   1.000
_cell.length_c   1.000
_cell.angle_alpha   90.00
_cell.angle_beta   90.00
_cell.angle_gamma   90.00
#
_symmetry.space_group_name_H-M   'P 1'
#
loop_
_entity.id
_entity.type
_entity.pdbx_description
1 polymer ?
#
loop_
_entity_poly.entity_id
_entity_poly.type
_entity_poly.pdbx_seq_one_letter_code
_entity_poly.pdbx_strand_id
1 'polypeptide(L)'
;MIHPKTELKYISDQVGYGVFATEDIAEGTIVYVKDSLELVISPSEYFLHTKEMKEVIEKYSYIDEHGNRIISWDFAKYVNHCCNCNTMSTGYGFEIAIREIKKGEQITDEYGIFNIEEEMDLVCSEQCCRKKLTPADFDNHYQEWDMKIKKSIPKLFEVDQPLIPFVDELTKKELTALKKDYKKYKSVYSLKFHKEKHLNGTRKVLV
;
A
#
# COMPACT_ATOMS: atom_id res chain seq x y z
N MET A 1 -4.64 -8.50 4.33
CA MET A 1 -6.05 -8.56 4.85
C MET A 1 -6.56 -7.17 5.07
N ILE A 2 -7.76 -6.86 4.56
CA ILE A 2 -8.43 -5.55 4.72
C ILE A 2 -9.23 -5.46 6.02
N HIS A 3 -9.46 -4.25 6.52
CA HIS A 3 -10.19 -3.97 7.76
C HIS A 3 -11.63 -4.53 7.72
N PRO A 4 -12.12 -5.21 8.80
CA PRO A 4 -13.42 -5.90 8.79
C PRO A 4 -14.62 -4.97 8.63
N LYS A 5 -14.50 -3.67 8.96
CA LYS A 5 -15.54 -2.65 8.76
C LYS A 5 -15.49 -2.05 7.35
N THR A 6 -15.34 -2.90 6.33
CA THR A 6 -15.30 -2.49 4.92
C THR A 6 -16.20 -3.39 4.07
N GLU A 7 -16.62 -2.89 2.93
CA GLU A 7 -17.41 -3.61 1.93
C GLU A 7 -16.96 -3.24 0.51
N LEU A 8 -17.17 -4.16 -0.44
CA LEU A 8 -16.90 -3.93 -1.85
C LEU A 8 -18.17 -3.38 -2.52
N LYS A 9 -18.02 -2.26 -3.27
CA LYS A 9 -19.13 -1.68 -4.07
C LYS A 9 -18.69 -1.43 -5.49
N TYR A 10 -19.60 -1.60 -6.44
CA TYR A 10 -19.42 -1.13 -7.80
C TYR A 10 -19.58 0.39 -7.86
N ILE A 11 -18.68 1.06 -8.56
CA ILE A 11 -18.64 2.51 -8.68
C ILE A 11 -19.15 2.95 -10.06
N SER A 12 -18.49 2.48 -11.12
CA SER A 12 -18.81 2.82 -12.51
C SER A 12 -18.07 1.90 -13.48
N ASP A 13 -18.46 1.90 -14.76
CA ASP A 13 -17.76 1.13 -15.80
C ASP A 13 -16.29 1.58 -15.99
N GLN A 14 -15.98 2.84 -15.72
CA GLN A 14 -14.63 3.38 -15.85
C GLN A 14 -13.71 2.95 -14.69
N VAL A 15 -14.21 2.92 -13.46
CA VAL A 15 -13.44 2.61 -12.25
C VAL A 15 -13.58 1.14 -11.85
N GLY A 16 -14.75 0.54 -12.09
CA GLY A 16 -15.09 -0.78 -11.62
C GLY A 16 -15.55 -0.76 -10.16
N TYR A 17 -14.86 -1.50 -9.31
CA TYR A 17 -15.18 -1.63 -7.88
C TYR A 17 -14.30 -0.73 -7.02
N GLY A 18 -14.77 -0.47 -5.80
CA GLY A 18 -14.01 0.19 -4.74
C GLY A 18 -14.39 -0.34 -3.37
N VAL A 19 -13.55 -0.10 -2.40
CA VAL A 19 -13.73 -0.50 -1.00
C VAL A 19 -14.29 0.68 -0.22
N PHE A 20 -15.33 0.43 0.59
CA PHE A 20 -16.05 1.48 1.34
C PHE A 20 -16.13 1.10 2.82
N ALA A 21 -16.03 2.10 3.69
CA ALA A 21 -16.22 1.92 5.12
C ALA A 21 -17.70 1.65 5.46
N THR A 22 -17.98 0.60 6.24
CA THR A 22 -19.33 0.29 6.75
C THR A 22 -19.66 0.97 8.07
N GLU A 23 -18.61 1.43 8.78
CA GLU A 23 -18.66 2.21 10.00
C GLU A 23 -17.53 3.26 9.97
N ASP A 24 -17.55 4.22 10.90
CA ASP A 24 -16.43 5.15 11.05
C ASP A 24 -15.15 4.40 11.44
N ILE A 25 -14.04 4.74 10.78
CA ILE A 25 -12.70 4.22 11.05
C ILE A 25 -11.85 5.40 11.54
N ALA A 26 -11.30 5.28 12.74
CA ALA A 26 -10.52 6.37 13.35
C ALA A 26 -9.17 6.57 12.64
N GLU A 27 -8.66 7.81 12.62
CA GLU A 27 -7.27 8.07 12.21
C GLU A 27 -6.30 7.27 13.09
N GLY A 28 -5.28 6.66 12.49
CA GLY A 28 -4.34 5.78 13.17
C GLY A 28 -4.72 4.29 13.15
N THR A 29 -5.92 3.94 12.67
CA THR A 29 -6.32 2.53 12.52
C THR A 29 -5.56 1.88 11.36
N ILE A 30 -5.06 0.66 11.57
CA ILE A 30 -4.53 -0.19 10.50
C ILE A 30 -5.71 -0.63 9.62
N VAL A 31 -5.66 -0.27 8.33
CA VAL A 31 -6.75 -0.55 7.38
C VAL A 31 -6.45 -1.76 6.51
N TYR A 32 -5.17 -2.01 6.23
CA TYR A 32 -4.72 -3.19 5.49
C TYR A 32 -3.42 -3.73 6.08
N VAL A 33 -3.25 -5.05 6.09
CA VAL A 33 -2.01 -5.74 6.46
C VAL A 33 -1.62 -6.70 5.34
N LYS A 34 -0.36 -6.63 4.88
CA LYS A 34 0.24 -7.67 4.03
C LYS A 34 0.43 -8.92 4.89
N ASP A 35 -0.46 -9.89 4.76
CA ASP A 35 -0.43 -11.14 5.52
C ASP A 35 0.14 -12.32 4.71
N SER A 36 0.22 -13.50 5.33
CA SER A 36 0.83 -14.69 4.74
C SER A 36 -0.02 -15.38 3.65
N LEU A 37 -1.24 -14.91 3.38
CA LEU A 37 -2.13 -15.43 2.34
C LEU A 37 -2.01 -14.65 1.03
N GLU A 38 -1.23 -13.53 1.02
CA GLU A 38 -1.01 -12.76 -0.19
C GLU A 38 -0.33 -13.60 -1.28
N LEU A 39 -0.83 -13.47 -2.51
CA LEU A 39 -0.16 -14.07 -3.67
C LEU A 39 1.07 -13.25 -4.02
N VAL A 40 2.24 -13.88 -3.93
CA VAL A 40 3.53 -13.27 -4.25
C VAL A 40 4.04 -13.86 -5.56
N ILE A 41 4.22 -13.03 -6.58
CA ILE A 41 4.70 -13.42 -7.90
C ILE A 41 6.07 -12.75 -8.09
N SER A 42 7.13 -13.57 -8.14
CA SER A 42 8.48 -13.07 -8.39
C SER A 42 8.63 -12.54 -9.83
N PRO A 43 9.62 -11.68 -10.12
CA PRO A 43 9.89 -11.23 -11.48
C PRO A 43 10.09 -12.38 -12.48
N SER A 44 10.75 -13.47 -12.06
CA SER A 44 10.96 -14.66 -12.92
C SER A 44 9.66 -15.39 -13.23
N GLU A 45 8.79 -15.56 -12.26
CA GLU A 45 7.47 -16.17 -12.46
C GLU A 45 6.58 -15.30 -13.34
N TYR A 46 6.59 -13.97 -13.10
CA TYR A 46 5.82 -13.03 -13.91
C TYR A 46 6.17 -13.15 -15.40
N PHE A 47 7.44 -13.30 -15.76
CA PHE A 47 7.86 -13.45 -17.16
C PHE A 47 7.33 -14.73 -17.82
N LEU A 48 7.02 -15.79 -17.06
CA LEU A 48 6.49 -17.06 -17.58
C LEU A 48 4.99 -16.99 -17.91
N HIS A 49 4.26 -15.98 -17.45
CA HIS A 49 2.84 -15.84 -17.75
C HIS A 49 2.57 -15.37 -19.17
N THR A 50 1.40 -15.75 -19.72
CA THR A 50 0.92 -15.25 -21.02
C THR A 50 0.63 -13.74 -20.92
N LYS A 51 0.49 -13.09 -22.07
CA LYS A 51 0.16 -11.66 -22.13
C LYS A 51 -1.13 -11.34 -21.36
N GLU A 52 -2.18 -12.13 -21.57
CA GLU A 52 -3.49 -11.96 -20.95
C GLU A 52 -3.40 -12.09 -19.41
N MET A 53 -2.61 -13.06 -18.91
CA MET A 53 -2.37 -13.20 -17.47
C MET A 53 -1.56 -12.04 -16.91
N LYS A 54 -0.59 -11.52 -17.65
CA LYS A 54 0.17 -10.32 -17.22
C LYS A 54 -0.73 -9.11 -17.07
N GLU A 55 -1.64 -8.87 -18.00
CA GLU A 55 -2.62 -7.78 -17.91
C GLU A 55 -3.50 -7.90 -16.64
N VAL A 56 -3.90 -9.12 -16.25
CA VAL A 56 -4.65 -9.38 -15.02
C VAL A 56 -3.78 -9.13 -13.76
N ILE A 57 -2.54 -9.64 -13.79
CA ILE A 57 -1.59 -9.45 -12.68
C ILE A 57 -1.30 -7.96 -12.48
N GLU A 58 -0.99 -7.23 -13.55
CA GLU A 58 -0.70 -5.78 -13.50
C GLU A 58 -1.88 -4.98 -12.94
N LYS A 59 -3.10 -5.35 -13.33
CA LYS A 59 -4.32 -4.67 -12.88
C LYS A 59 -4.56 -4.78 -11.37
N TYR A 60 -4.18 -5.90 -10.74
CA TYR A 60 -4.55 -6.21 -9.36
C TYR A 60 -3.37 -6.33 -8.40
N SER A 61 -2.14 -6.12 -8.88
CA SER A 61 -0.94 -6.20 -8.04
C SER A 61 -0.30 -4.84 -7.83
N TYR A 62 0.43 -4.73 -6.74
CA TYR A 62 1.46 -3.70 -6.57
C TYR A 62 2.84 -4.35 -6.55
N ILE A 63 3.91 -3.56 -6.70
CA ILE A 63 5.30 -4.04 -6.66
C ILE A 63 5.89 -3.71 -5.28
N ASP A 64 6.41 -4.73 -4.59
CA ASP A 64 7.06 -4.56 -3.31
C ASP A 64 8.54 -4.12 -3.45
N GLU A 65 9.22 -3.89 -2.32
CA GLU A 65 10.61 -3.47 -2.24
C GLU A 65 11.63 -4.49 -2.80
N HIS A 66 11.16 -5.71 -3.07
CA HIS A 66 11.95 -6.79 -3.68
C HIS A 66 11.68 -6.97 -5.17
N GLY A 67 10.74 -6.20 -5.73
CA GLY A 67 10.31 -6.30 -7.12
C GLY A 67 9.30 -7.41 -7.37
N ASN A 68 8.74 -8.03 -6.34
CA ASN A 68 7.66 -9.00 -6.47
C ASN A 68 6.33 -8.28 -6.70
N ARG A 69 5.48 -8.88 -7.51
CA ARG A 69 4.08 -8.44 -7.66
C ARG A 69 3.22 -9.12 -6.60
N ILE A 70 2.54 -8.30 -5.80
CA ILE A 70 1.71 -8.75 -4.68
C ILE A 70 0.24 -8.54 -5.06
N ILE A 71 -0.56 -9.61 -4.98
CA ILE A 71 -2.01 -9.55 -5.16
C ILE A 71 -2.68 -9.93 -3.85
N SER A 72 -3.49 -9.03 -3.31
CA SER A 72 -4.28 -9.33 -2.12
C SER A 72 -5.30 -10.42 -2.40
N TRP A 73 -5.35 -11.42 -1.53
CA TRP A 73 -6.27 -12.55 -1.64
C TRP A 73 -7.73 -12.15 -1.42
N ASP A 74 -7.96 -11.10 -0.63
CA ASP A 74 -9.28 -10.53 -0.37
C ASP A 74 -9.59 -9.33 -1.31
N PHE A 75 -10.59 -8.54 -0.98
CA PHE A 75 -10.98 -7.40 -1.83
C PHE A 75 -10.16 -6.11 -1.59
N ALA A 76 -9.07 -6.15 -0.80
CA ALA A 76 -8.13 -5.03 -0.70
C ALA A 76 -7.55 -4.62 -2.07
N LYS A 77 -7.41 -5.57 -3.01
CA LYS A 77 -7.00 -5.31 -4.41
C LYS A 77 -7.92 -4.36 -5.19
N TYR A 78 -9.05 -3.98 -4.63
CA TYR A 78 -9.97 -3.00 -5.21
C TYR A 78 -9.95 -1.65 -4.49
N VAL A 79 -9.01 -1.41 -3.58
CA VAL A 79 -8.75 -0.08 -3.03
C VAL A 79 -8.20 0.80 -4.15
N ASN A 80 -8.86 1.91 -4.44
CA ASN A 80 -8.50 2.80 -5.54
C ASN A 80 -7.55 3.91 -5.08
N HIS A 81 -6.87 4.54 -6.06
CA HIS A 81 -6.07 5.72 -5.81
C HIS A 81 -6.93 6.98 -5.60
N CYS A 82 -6.46 7.85 -4.70
CA CYS A 82 -6.88 9.26 -4.65
C CYS A 82 -5.68 10.13 -4.26
N CYS A 83 -5.49 11.26 -4.95
CA CYS A 83 -4.45 12.24 -4.57
C CYS A 83 -4.70 12.88 -3.20
N ASN A 84 -5.93 12.82 -2.68
CA ASN A 84 -6.34 13.18 -1.32
C ASN A 84 -6.79 11.92 -0.56
N CYS A 85 -5.98 10.88 -0.60
CA CYS A 85 -6.28 9.57 -0.01
C CYS A 85 -6.51 9.66 1.50
N ASN A 86 -7.18 8.64 2.04
CA ASN A 86 -7.44 8.52 3.48
C ASN A 86 -6.63 7.41 4.14
N THR A 87 -5.94 6.58 3.36
CA THR A 87 -4.96 5.60 3.85
C THR A 87 -3.61 5.81 3.18
N MET A 88 -2.55 5.33 3.81
CA MET A 88 -1.20 5.27 3.23
C MET A 88 -0.47 4.03 3.71
N SER A 89 0.27 3.40 2.79
CA SER A 89 1.22 2.34 3.11
C SER A 89 2.35 2.86 4.00
N THR A 90 2.78 2.05 4.95
CA THR A 90 3.86 2.37 5.88
C THR A 90 5.07 1.47 5.63
N GLY A 91 6.25 1.87 6.09
CA GLY A 91 7.44 1.01 6.06
C GLY A 91 7.35 -0.27 6.92
N TYR A 92 6.17 -0.57 7.47
CA TYR A 92 5.92 -1.68 8.40
C TYR A 92 5.05 -2.80 7.80
N GLY A 93 4.77 -2.76 6.49
CA GLY A 93 3.96 -3.80 5.81
C GLY A 93 2.46 -3.74 6.10
N PHE A 94 1.97 -2.59 6.52
CA PHE A 94 0.54 -2.30 6.67
C PHE A 94 0.21 -0.87 6.20
N GLU A 95 -1.05 -0.63 5.90
CA GLU A 95 -1.59 0.70 5.61
C GLU A 95 -2.32 1.25 6.82
N ILE A 96 -2.17 2.55 7.06
CA ILE A 96 -2.77 3.29 8.17
C ILE A 96 -3.75 4.34 7.66
N ALA A 97 -4.88 4.51 8.35
CA ALA A 97 -5.75 5.65 8.15
C ALA A 97 -5.02 6.95 8.59
N ILE A 98 -4.75 7.85 7.63
CA ILE A 98 -4.05 9.13 7.87
C ILE A 98 -4.99 10.27 8.26
N ARG A 99 -6.27 10.00 8.30
CA ARG A 99 -7.36 10.81 8.85
C ARG A 99 -8.54 9.90 9.21
N GLU A 100 -9.52 10.44 9.90
CA GLU A 100 -10.78 9.72 10.11
C GLU A 100 -11.46 9.41 8.76
N ILE A 101 -12.00 8.20 8.63
CA ILE A 101 -12.76 7.73 7.47
C ILE A 101 -14.19 7.54 7.94
N LYS A 102 -15.13 8.23 7.33
CA LYS A 102 -16.54 8.16 7.71
C LYS A 102 -17.24 6.95 7.10
N LYS A 103 -18.26 6.45 7.78
CA LYS A 103 -19.18 5.45 7.24
C LYS A 103 -19.67 5.87 5.85
N GLY A 104 -19.56 4.96 4.89
CA GLY A 104 -19.94 5.16 3.50
C GLY A 104 -18.88 5.87 2.65
N GLU A 105 -17.76 6.29 3.24
CA GLU A 105 -16.63 6.86 2.51
C GLU A 105 -15.82 5.76 1.83
N GLN A 106 -15.33 6.04 0.63
CA GLN A 106 -14.43 5.13 -0.08
C GLN A 106 -13.05 5.12 0.60
N ILE A 107 -12.50 3.93 0.84
CA ILE A 107 -11.11 3.74 1.22
C ILE A 107 -10.26 3.98 -0.02
N THR A 108 -9.27 4.86 0.08
CA THR A 108 -8.37 5.21 -1.03
C THR A 108 -6.93 5.32 -0.56
N ASP A 109 -5.97 4.91 -1.40
CA ASP A 109 -4.55 4.92 -1.09
C ASP A 109 -3.72 5.71 -2.10
N GLU A 110 -2.44 5.91 -1.79
CA GLU A 110 -1.44 6.60 -2.61
C GLU A 110 -0.67 5.59 -3.47
N TYR A 111 -1.06 5.45 -4.73
CA TYR A 111 -0.41 4.49 -5.65
C TYR A 111 1.04 4.83 -6.00
N GLY A 112 1.47 6.09 -5.82
CA GLY A 112 2.88 6.46 -6.02
C GLY A 112 3.86 5.68 -5.12
N ILE A 113 3.37 5.08 -4.01
CA ILE A 113 4.16 4.24 -3.10
C ILE A 113 4.39 2.83 -3.67
N PHE A 114 3.63 2.40 -4.68
CA PHE A 114 3.59 1.01 -5.15
C PHE A 114 4.60 0.66 -6.26
N ASN A 115 5.69 1.43 -6.37
CA ASN A 115 6.76 1.17 -7.34
C ASN A 115 6.26 1.01 -8.79
N ILE A 116 5.35 1.90 -9.22
CA ILE A 116 4.80 1.87 -10.59
C ILE A 116 5.94 1.93 -11.62
N GLU A 117 5.83 1.15 -12.69
CA GLU A 117 6.88 1.03 -13.70
C GLU A 117 6.65 1.94 -14.91
N GLU A 118 5.40 2.31 -15.17
CA GLU A 118 4.98 3.15 -16.30
C GLU A 118 4.08 4.28 -15.83
N GLU A 119 3.90 5.30 -16.67
CA GLU A 119 2.96 6.38 -16.37
C GLU A 119 1.52 5.85 -16.33
N MET A 120 0.74 6.31 -15.35
CA MET A 120 -0.68 5.98 -15.18
C MET A 120 -1.52 7.23 -15.17
N ASP A 121 -2.51 7.35 -16.06
CA ASP A 121 -3.52 8.40 -16.01
C ASP A 121 -4.47 8.16 -14.83
N LEU A 122 -4.80 9.23 -14.11
CA LEU A 122 -5.62 9.16 -12.90
C LEU A 122 -7.08 9.52 -13.18
N VAL A 123 -7.99 8.66 -12.71
CA VAL A 123 -9.42 8.97 -12.59
C VAL A 123 -9.68 9.47 -11.17
N CYS A 124 -9.34 10.73 -10.90
CA CYS A 124 -9.47 11.36 -9.59
C CYS A 124 -10.14 12.71 -9.74
N SER A 125 -11.25 12.94 -9.02
CA SER A 125 -12.05 14.18 -9.09
C SER A 125 -11.54 15.30 -8.18
N GLU A 126 -10.52 15.05 -7.36
CA GLU A 126 -9.97 16.04 -6.44
C GLU A 126 -9.32 17.22 -7.17
N GLN A 127 -9.48 18.43 -6.63
CA GLN A 127 -8.84 19.62 -7.18
C GLN A 127 -7.31 19.54 -7.16
N CYS A 128 -6.74 18.85 -6.15
CA CYS A 128 -5.30 18.60 -6.04
C CYS A 128 -4.81 17.43 -6.88
N CYS A 129 -5.63 16.86 -7.77
CA CYS A 129 -5.26 15.71 -8.58
C CYS A 129 -4.04 15.98 -9.47
N ARG A 130 -3.01 15.15 -9.35
CA ARG A 130 -1.79 15.21 -10.18
C ARG A 130 -2.03 14.85 -11.65
N LYS A 131 -3.21 14.30 -12.00
CA LYS A 131 -3.64 13.82 -13.32
C LYS A 131 -2.90 12.59 -13.80
N LYS A 132 -1.65 12.42 -13.42
CA LYS A 132 -0.80 11.25 -13.73
C LYS A 132 0.01 10.84 -12.52
N LEU A 133 0.29 9.55 -12.43
CA LEU A 133 1.38 9.00 -11.61
C LEU A 133 2.54 8.65 -12.53
N THR A 134 3.75 8.80 -12.03
CA THR A 134 4.98 8.46 -12.75
C THR A 134 5.91 7.63 -11.86
N PRO A 135 6.84 6.85 -12.42
CA PRO A 135 7.86 6.14 -11.63
C PRO A 135 8.71 7.05 -10.74
N ALA A 136 8.81 8.36 -11.08
CA ALA A 136 9.54 9.35 -10.29
C ALA A 136 8.78 9.84 -9.06
N ASP A 137 7.48 9.57 -8.96
CA ASP A 137 6.65 10.07 -7.85
C ASP A 137 7.14 9.58 -6.51
N PHE A 138 7.67 8.35 -6.45
CA PHE A 138 8.23 7.82 -5.21
C PHE A 138 9.35 8.71 -4.66
N ASP A 139 10.31 9.09 -5.51
CA ASP A 139 11.42 9.96 -5.11
C ASP A 139 10.98 11.39 -4.83
N ASN A 140 9.99 11.88 -5.59
CA ASN A 140 9.53 13.25 -5.49
C ASN A 140 8.64 13.51 -4.27
N HIS A 141 7.89 12.51 -3.79
CA HIS A 141 6.83 12.71 -2.80
C HIS A 141 6.99 11.94 -1.49
N TYR A 142 7.93 10.98 -1.36
CA TYR A 142 8.05 10.15 -0.14
C TYR A 142 8.16 10.95 1.15
N GLN A 143 8.81 12.13 1.13
CA GLN A 143 8.95 12.98 2.31
C GLN A 143 7.60 13.57 2.75
N GLU A 144 6.75 13.96 1.80
CA GLU A 144 5.39 14.41 2.08
C GLU A 144 4.55 13.27 2.67
N TRP A 145 4.64 12.08 2.09
CA TRP A 145 3.94 10.90 2.60
C TRP A 145 4.40 10.54 4.02
N ASP A 146 5.71 10.54 4.27
CA ASP A 146 6.27 10.35 5.61
C ASP A 146 5.74 11.37 6.62
N MET A 147 5.57 12.64 6.24
CA MET A 147 4.99 13.66 7.13
C MET A 147 3.54 13.32 7.50
N LYS A 148 2.72 12.91 6.53
CA LYS A 148 1.33 12.52 6.77
C LYS A 148 1.24 11.28 7.67
N ILE A 149 2.03 10.24 7.37
CA ILE A 149 2.09 9.01 8.17
C ILE A 149 2.54 9.31 9.60
N LYS A 150 3.65 10.04 9.77
CA LYS A 150 4.19 10.41 11.11
C LYS A 150 3.19 11.17 11.97
N LYS A 151 2.35 12.00 11.36
CA LYS A 151 1.29 12.71 12.08
C LYS A 151 0.26 11.77 12.70
N SER A 152 -0.05 10.65 12.01
CA SER A 152 -1.06 9.68 12.44
C SER A 152 -0.49 8.53 13.29
N ILE A 153 0.82 8.28 13.26
CA ILE A 153 1.48 7.22 14.04
C ILE A 153 1.20 7.25 15.55
N PRO A 154 1.15 8.41 16.25
CA PRO A 154 0.79 8.41 17.67
C PRO A 154 -0.59 7.79 17.93
N LYS A 155 -1.56 8.06 17.07
CA LYS A 155 -2.93 7.55 17.17
C LYS A 155 -3.04 6.04 16.95
N LEU A 156 -2.10 5.43 16.21
CA LEU A 156 -2.02 3.97 16.05
C LEU A 156 -2.00 3.23 17.40
N PHE A 157 -1.46 3.85 18.44
CA PHE A 157 -1.34 3.25 19.78
C PHE A 157 -2.50 3.65 20.72
N GLU A 158 -3.46 4.45 20.26
CA GLU A 158 -4.56 5.01 21.04
C GLU A 158 -5.93 4.48 20.60
N VAL A 159 -6.02 3.91 19.37
CA VAL A 159 -7.26 3.40 18.80
C VAL A 159 -7.28 1.87 18.77
N ASP A 160 -8.47 1.31 18.64
CA ASP A 160 -8.65 -0.15 18.45
C ASP A 160 -8.03 -0.61 17.14
N GLN A 161 -7.33 -1.76 17.18
CA GLN A 161 -6.56 -2.30 16.07
C GLN A 161 -6.97 -3.74 15.73
N PRO A 162 -8.08 -3.94 15.02
CA PRO A 162 -8.59 -5.30 14.75
C PRO A 162 -7.64 -6.14 13.88
N LEU A 163 -6.73 -5.50 13.13
CA LEU A 163 -5.76 -6.20 12.27
C LEU A 163 -4.42 -6.52 12.93
N ILE A 164 -4.15 -6.08 14.16
CA ILE A 164 -2.91 -6.39 14.89
C ILE A 164 -2.62 -7.91 14.98
N PRO A 165 -3.60 -8.80 15.14
CA PRO A 165 -3.33 -10.25 15.16
C PRO A 165 -2.65 -10.78 13.89
N PHE A 166 -2.84 -10.11 12.75
CA PHE A 166 -2.31 -10.50 11.44
C PHE A 166 -0.97 -9.85 11.10
N VAL A 167 -0.51 -8.88 11.89
CA VAL A 167 0.82 -8.28 11.77
C VAL A 167 1.86 -9.30 12.24
N ASP A 168 2.97 -9.43 11.51
CA ASP A 168 4.04 -10.34 11.87
C ASP A 168 4.77 -9.92 13.16
N GLU A 169 5.46 -10.87 13.80
CA GLU A 169 6.11 -10.66 15.10
C GLU A 169 7.30 -9.69 15.06
N LEU A 170 7.98 -9.57 13.92
CA LEU A 170 9.06 -8.60 13.76
C LEU A 170 8.49 -7.18 13.74
N THR A 171 7.47 -6.96 12.94
CA THR A 171 6.76 -5.67 12.86
C THR A 171 6.16 -5.28 14.22
N LYS A 172 5.57 -6.21 14.99
CA LYS A 172 5.08 -5.95 16.35
C LYS A 172 6.19 -5.45 17.28
N LYS A 173 7.40 -6.04 17.17
CA LYS A 173 8.58 -5.58 17.93
C LYS A 173 9.03 -4.19 17.50
N GLU A 174 9.05 -3.91 16.18
CA GLU A 174 9.37 -2.60 15.63
C GLU A 174 8.37 -1.54 16.12
N LEU A 175 7.07 -1.83 16.12
CA LEU A 175 6.02 -0.94 16.66
C LEU A 175 6.19 -0.70 18.17
N THR A 176 6.55 -1.72 18.93
CA THR A 176 6.85 -1.57 20.36
C THR A 176 8.04 -0.63 20.58
N ALA A 177 9.07 -0.72 19.74
CA ALA A 177 10.22 0.17 19.80
C ALA A 177 9.88 1.59 19.36
N LEU A 178 9.05 1.73 18.30
CA LEU A 178 8.54 3.01 17.82
C LEU A 178 7.70 3.73 18.87
N LYS A 179 6.81 3.02 19.57
CA LYS A 179 6.00 3.59 20.67
C LYS A 179 6.85 4.21 21.79
N LYS A 180 8.03 3.62 22.05
CA LYS A 180 8.97 4.15 23.06
C LYS A 180 9.82 5.31 22.55
N ASP A 181 10.13 5.32 21.26
CA ASP A 181 11.01 6.31 20.65
C ASP A 181 10.61 6.52 19.19
N TYR A 182 9.90 7.61 18.91
CA TYR A 182 9.44 7.98 17.56
C TYR A 182 10.59 8.26 16.57
N LYS A 183 11.85 8.42 17.03
CA LYS A 183 13.01 8.52 16.14
C LYS A 183 13.30 7.21 15.39
N LYS A 184 12.74 6.10 15.86
CA LYS A 184 12.82 4.78 15.22
C LYS A 184 11.81 4.59 14.08
N TYR A 185 11.13 5.66 13.68
CA TYR A 185 10.21 5.61 12.54
C TYR A 185 10.92 5.11 11.29
N LYS A 186 10.33 4.09 10.65
CA LYS A 186 10.79 3.53 9.39
C LYS A 186 10.08 4.25 8.25
N SER A 187 10.84 5.01 7.47
CA SER A 187 10.33 5.78 6.33
C SER A 187 9.66 4.87 5.31
N VAL A 188 8.59 5.37 4.69
CA VAL A 188 7.96 4.74 3.53
C VAL A 188 8.96 4.51 2.38
N TYR A 189 10.05 5.28 2.33
CA TYR A 189 11.14 5.08 1.36
C TYR A 189 11.77 3.68 1.44
N SER A 190 11.63 2.97 2.57
CA SER A 190 12.07 1.57 2.69
C SER A 190 11.31 0.59 1.79
N LEU A 191 10.13 1.00 1.27
CA LEU A 191 9.33 0.22 0.32
C LEU A 191 9.79 0.40 -1.14
N LYS A 192 10.73 1.32 -1.40
CA LYS A 192 11.19 1.58 -2.76
C LYS A 192 11.97 0.40 -3.32
N PHE A 193 11.56 -0.10 -4.48
CA PHE A 193 12.29 -1.09 -5.24
C PHE A 193 13.46 -0.46 -6.00
N HIS A 194 14.67 -0.99 -5.79
CA HIS A 194 15.90 -0.54 -6.44
C HIS A 194 16.40 -1.57 -7.46
N LYS A 195 16.02 -1.42 -8.73
CA LYS A 195 16.40 -2.37 -9.82
C LYS A 195 17.90 -2.68 -9.87
N GLU A 196 18.78 -1.72 -9.61
CA GLU A 196 20.24 -1.89 -9.70
C GLU A 196 20.84 -2.81 -8.62
N LYS A 197 20.26 -2.83 -7.42
CA LYS A 197 20.76 -3.68 -6.31
C LYS A 197 20.49 -5.16 -6.57
N HIS A 198 19.41 -5.49 -7.27
CA HIS A 198 19.03 -6.88 -7.58
C HIS A 198 19.84 -7.49 -8.74
N LEU A 199 20.27 -6.70 -9.73
CA LEU A 199 21.13 -7.17 -10.83
C LEU A 199 22.54 -7.53 -10.35
N ASN A 200 23.05 -6.87 -9.32
CA ASN A 200 24.38 -7.15 -8.75
C ASN A 200 24.39 -8.33 -7.75
N GLY A 201 23.26 -8.67 -7.15
CA GLY A 201 23.11 -9.83 -6.25
C GLY A 201 23.10 -11.18 -6.97
N THR A 202 22.61 -11.24 -8.20
CA THR A 202 22.50 -12.46 -9.01
C THR A 202 23.81 -12.82 -9.74
N ARG A 203 24.82 -11.94 -9.80
CA ARG A 203 26.12 -12.21 -10.43
C ARG A 203 27.13 -12.95 -9.54
N LYS A 204 26.80 -13.30 -8.29
CA LYS A 204 27.73 -13.98 -7.37
C LYS A 204 27.52 -15.48 -7.20
N VAL A 205 26.71 -16.13 -8.03
CA VAL A 205 26.57 -17.58 -8.01
C VAL A 205 26.77 -18.14 -9.40
N LEU A 206 27.97 -18.06 -9.91
CA LEU A 206 28.52 -18.92 -10.98
C LEU A 206 30.05 -18.91 -10.87
N VAL A 207 30.57 -19.68 -9.93
CA VAL A 207 31.88 -20.36 -10.04
C VAL A 207 31.77 -21.66 -9.30
#